data_5ceb7fd8cbcecb8580a2ef0f121ed79f
#
_entry.id   5ceb7fd8cbcecb8580a2ef0f121ed79f
#
_cell.length_a   1.000
_cell.length_b   1.000
_cell.length_c   1.000
_cell.angle_alpha   90.00
_cell.angle_beta   90.00
_cell.angle_gamma   90.00
#
_symmetry.space_group_name_H-M   'P 1'
#
loop_
_entity.id
_entity.type
_entity.pdbx_description
1 polymer ?
#
loop_
_entity_poly.entity_id
_entity_poly.type
_entity_poly.pdbx_seq_one_letter_code
_entity_poly.pdbx_strand_id
1 'polypeptide(L)'
;IDIYKEETIKMSVQVENLEKNMAKLTIEVSAEDLEKALESAYQKQKKQISVPGFRKGKVPRAMIEKMYGVDVFYEDAANALMQQNYAAAVDESGIDIVSRPTVDVVQIEKGKPFIFTAEVAVKPEVTLGKYMGVTVTKIDTSVSDEEVDEALEKERNNNARTINVTDRPVAQGDTAVIDFEGFVDGVAFEGGKGENHSLEIGSHTFIDTFEDQLVGKNVGDEVDVNVTFPEQYQAADLAGKPATFKVKINEIKAKELPELDDEFAKDVSEFDTLAEYKESLKKDLEKKKQDEAKRTKEDEAIQKIIDKSKMEIPEAMIDTQCETMIEEFAQRIAQSGLSMDQYLQFSGLTVDGLKEQVRPEALTRIQSSLVLEQIAKEENI
;
A
#
# COMPACT_ATOMS: atom_id res chain seq x y z
N ILE A 1 25.12 2.77 -44.06
CA ILE A 1 24.36 1.51 -43.84
C ILE A 1 25.33 0.62 -43.11
N ASP A 2 25.42 0.80 -41.77
CA ASP A 2 26.18 -0.07 -40.92
C ASP A 2 25.30 -1.27 -40.56
N ILE A 3 25.72 -2.39 -41.09
CA ILE A 3 25.17 -3.71 -40.78
C ILE A 3 25.68 -4.05 -39.40
N TYR A 4 24.85 -3.91 -38.37
CA TYR A 4 25.05 -4.56 -37.09
C TYR A 4 25.03 -6.07 -37.36
N LYS A 5 26.20 -6.71 -37.38
CA LYS A 5 26.30 -8.16 -37.20
C LYS A 5 25.73 -8.46 -35.83
N GLU A 6 24.56 -9.07 -35.76
CA GLU A 6 24.12 -9.83 -34.62
C GLU A 6 25.19 -10.92 -34.35
N GLU A 7 26.07 -10.69 -33.38
CA GLU A 7 26.88 -11.75 -32.82
C GLU A 7 25.93 -12.73 -32.14
N THR A 8 25.66 -13.83 -32.78
CA THR A 8 24.88 -14.93 -32.26
C THR A 8 25.57 -15.40 -30.94
N ILE A 9 24.99 -15.04 -29.81
CA ILE A 9 25.48 -15.46 -28.50
C ILE A 9 25.42 -16.99 -28.49
N LYS A 10 26.56 -17.63 -28.36
CA LYS A 10 26.67 -19.10 -28.27
C LYS A 10 26.36 -19.53 -26.83
N MET A 11 25.08 -19.55 -26.50
CA MET A 11 24.60 -20.12 -25.23
C MET A 11 23.78 -21.38 -25.50
N SER A 12 23.67 -22.24 -24.51
CA SER A 12 22.73 -23.36 -24.50
C SER A 12 21.87 -23.28 -23.24
N VAL A 13 20.61 -23.62 -23.38
CA VAL A 13 19.62 -23.61 -22.27
C VAL A 13 19.05 -25.00 -22.13
N GLN A 14 19.07 -25.52 -20.91
CA GLN A 14 18.37 -26.76 -20.55
C GLN A 14 17.30 -26.44 -19.53
N VAL A 15 16.09 -26.93 -19.77
CA VAL A 15 14.95 -26.73 -18.87
C VAL A 15 14.64 -28.04 -18.15
N GLU A 16 14.63 -28.02 -16.85
CA GLU A 16 14.20 -29.11 -15.98
C GLU A 16 12.93 -28.66 -15.24
N ASN A 17 11.82 -29.34 -15.46
CA ASN A 17 10.59 -29.11 -14.73
C ASN A 17 10.70 -29.70 -13.33
N LEU A 18 10.45 -28.89 -12.33
CA LEU A 18 10.41 -29.29 -10.92
C LEU A 18 8.95 -29.45 -10.45
N GLU A 19 8.79 -29.92 -9.22
CA GLU A 19 7.46 -30.00 -8.59
C GLU A 19 6.86 -28.61 -8.33
N LYS A 20 5.56 -28.52 -8.14
CA LYS A 20 4.81 -27.30 -7.78
C LYS A 20 4.96 -26.16 -8.77
N ASN A 21 4.92 -26.49 -10.06
CA ASN A 21 5.07 -25.50 -11.15
C ASN A 21 6.36 -24.65 -11.02
N MET A 22 7.44 -25.25 -10.61
CA MET A 22 8.77 -24.67 -10.65
C MET A 22 9.56 -25.26 -11.83
N ALA A 23 10.47 -24.47 -12.37
CA ALA A 23 11.42 -24.93 -13.38
C ALA A 23 12.83 -24.44 -13.06
N LYS A 24 13.82 -25.24 -13.44
CA LYS A 24 15.22 -24.91 -13.33
C LYS A 24 15.80 -24.77 -14.74
N LEU A 25 16.25 -23.59 -15.04
CA LEU A 25 16.99 -23.27 -16.26
C LEU A 25 18.48 -23.44 -15.96
N THR A 26 19.16 -24.30 -16.70
CA THR A 26 20.63 -24.39 -16.70
C THR A 26 21.14 -23.69 -17.94
N ILE A 27 21.88 -22.61 -17.75
CA ILE A 27 22.37 -21.74 -18.82
C ILE A 27 23.88 -21.88 -18.89
N GLU A 28 24.37 -22.29 -20.06
CA GLU A 28 25.78 -22.42 -20.34
C GLU A 28 26.22 -21.33 -21.35
N VAL A 29 27.19 -20.54 -20.94
CA VAL A 29 27.78 -19.45 -21.72
C VAL A 29 29.21 -19.88 -22.12
N SER A 30 29.60 -19.61 -23.37
CA SER A 30 30.89 -20.07 -23.91
C SER A 30 32.11 -19.58 -23.08
N ALA A 31 33.17 -20.35 -23.05
CA ALA A 31 34.45 -19.95 -22.41
C ALA A 31 35.01 -18.66 -23.04
N GLU A 32 34.72 -18.40 -24.32
CA GLU A 32 35.13 -17.22 -25.05
C GLU A 32 34.46 -15.98 -24.52
N ASP A 33 33.13 -16.06 -24.25
CA ASP A 33 32.35 -14.94 -23.71
C ASP A 33 32.66 -14.70 -22.23
N LEU A 34 32.97 -15.77 -21.45
CA LEU A 34 33.50 -15.62 -20.10
C LEU A 34 34.84 -14.85 -20.11
N GLU A 35 35.76 -15.16 -21.05
CA GLU A 35 37.04 -14.46 -21.12
C GLU A 35 36.86 -12.97 -21.49
N LYS A 36 35.90 -12.65 -22.39
CA LYS A 36 35.54 -11.26 -22.71
C LYS A 36 34.96 -10.52 -21.51
N ALA A 37 34.11 -11.19 -20.74
CA ALA A 37 33.52 -10.61 -19.54
C ALA A 37 34.58 -10.38 -18.44
N LEU A 38 35.50 -11.32 -18.23
CA LEU A 38 36.63 -11.17 -17.32
C LEU A 38 37.55 -10.00 -17.72
N GLU A 39 37.80 -9.82 -19.01
CA GLU A 39 38.59 -8.68 -19.51
C GLU A 39 37.84 -7.37 -19.27
N SER A 40 36.53 -7.33 -19.49
CA SER A 40 35.70 -6.17 -19.22
C SER A 40 35.71 -5.81 -17.73
N ALA A 41 35.56 -6.79 -16.84
CA ALA A 41 35.62 -6.61 -15.39
C ALA A 41 36.99 -6.03 -14.96
N TYR A 42 38.08 -6.60 -15.49
CA TYR A 42 39.44 -6.06 -15.28
C TYR A 42 39.53 -4.59 -15.74
N GLN A 43 39.05 -4.25 -16.93
CA GLN A 43 39.08 -2.85 -17.44
C GLN A 43 38.34 -1.86 -16.53
N LYS A 44 37.23 -2.29 -15.94
CA LYS A 44 36.44 -1.49 -14.97
C LYS A 44 37.21 -1.32 -13.65
N GLN A 45 37.70 -2.42 -13.09
CA GLN A 45 38.31 -2.45 -11.74
C GLN A 45 39.75 -1.98 -11.69
N LYS A 46 40.58 -2.14 -12.78
CA LYS A 46 42.01 -1.79 -12.77
C LYS A 46 42.33 -0.37 -12.31
N LYS A 47 41.40 0.56 -12.45
CA LYS A 47 41.54 1.95 -12.00
C LYS A 47 41.45 2.09 -10.47
N GLN A 48 40.90 1.10 -9.79
CA GLN A 48 40.68 1.09 -8.33
C GLN A 48 41.76 0.27 -7.64
N ILE A 49 42.31 -0.75 -8.31
CA ILE A 49 43.32 -1.68 -7.76
C ILE A 49 44.70 -1.02 -7.74
N SER A 50 45.37 -1.09 -6.59
CA SER A 50 46.73 -0.61 -6.40
C SER A 50 47.64 -1.78 -6.09
N VAL A 51 48.73 -1.93 -6.84
CA VAL A 51 49.75 -2.99 -6.65
C VAL A 51 51.10 -2.32 -6.47
N PRO A 52 51.86 -2.68 -5.43
CA PRO A 52 53.22 -2.15 -5.23
C PRO A 52 54.10 -2.32 -6.47
N GLY A 53 54.78 -1.25 -6.85
CA GLY A 53 55.65 -1.22 -8.05
C GLY A 53 54.94 -0.89 -9.37
N PHE A 54 53.64 -0.71 -9.37
CA PHE A 54 52.88 -0.31 -10.55
C PHE A 54 52.12 0.97 -10.35
N ARG A 55 52.03 1.78 -11.42
CA ARG A 55 51.14 2.98 -11.42
C ARG A 55 49.67 2.53 -11.44
N LYS A 56 48.85 3.13 -10.58
CA LYS A 56 47.41 2.89 -10.50
C LYS A 56 46.76 2.93 -11.87
N GLY A 57 45.96 1.92 -12.21
CA GLY A 57 45.27 1.79 -13.50
C GLY A 57 46.16 1.24 -14.66
N LYS A 58 47.42 0.94 -14.40
CA LYS A 58 48.38 0.35 -15.39
C LYS A 58 48.88 -1.03 -15.01
N VAL A 59 48.33 -1.64 -13.99
CA VAL A 59 48.69 -3.00 -13.56
C VAL A 59 48.13 -4.00 -14.58
N PRO A 60 48.96 -4.90 -15.15
CA PRO A 60 48.47 -5.96 -16.05
C PRO A 60 47.53 -6.93 -15.30
N ARG A 61 46.51 -7.46 -15.98
CA ARG A 61 45.52 -8.40 -15.42
C ARG A 61 46.21 -9.60 -14.75
N ALA A 62 47.15 -10.22 -15.41
CA ALA A 62 47.90 -11.38 -14.87
C ALA A 62 48.63 -11.09 -13.55
N MET A 63 49.06 -9.85 -13.32
CA MET A 63 49.72 -9.45 -12.08
C MET A 63 48.69 -9.28 -10.95
N ILE A 64 47.49 -8.77 -11.26
CA ILE A 64 46.38 -8.68 -10.30
C ILE A 64 45.91 -10.08 -9.91
N GLU A 65 45.66 -10.94 -10.90
CA GLU A 65 45.28 -12.36 -10.68
C GLU A 65 46.31 -13.12 -9.84
N LYS A 66 47.61 -12.85 -10.02
CA LYS A 66 48.68 -13.47 -9.24
C LYS A 66 48.67 -13.01 -7.77
N MET A 67 48.31 -11.77 -7.49
CA MET A 67 48.34 -11.19 -6.12
C MET A 67 47.05 -11.39 -5.35
N TYR A 68 45.93 -11.29 -6.01
CA TYR A 68 44.61 -11.31 -5.38
C TYR A 68 43.79 -12.59 -5.63
N GLY A 69 44.29 -13.48 -6.47
CA GLY A 69 43.59 -14.69 -6.90
C GLY A 69 43.02 -14.54 -8.31
N VAL A 70 42.86 -15.69 -9.00
CA VAL A 70 42.29 -15.74 -10.36
C VAL A 70 40.82 -15.39 -10.41
N ASP A 71 40.19 -15.48 -9.25
CA ASP A 71 38.75 -15.24 -9.00
C ASP A 71 38.37 -13.76 -8.75
N VAL A 72 39.40 -12.90 -8.64
CA VAL A 72 39.19 -11.45 -8.33
C VAL A 72 38.22 -10.74 -9.26
N PHE A 73 38.01 -11.22 -10.49
CA PHE A 73 37.09 -10.64 -11.49
C PHE A 73 35.85 -11.49 -11.74
N TYR A 74 35.71 -12.64 -11.04
CA TYR A 74 34.66 -13.61 -11.34
C TYR A 74 33.25 -13.06 -11.01
N GLU A 75 33.11 -12.40 -9.89
CA GLU A 75 31.82 -11.83 -9.47
C GLU A 75 31.27 -10.82 -10.48
N ASP A 76 32.08 -9.84 -10.89
CA ASP A 76 31.67 -8.84 -11.86
C ASP A 76 31.38 -9.43 -13.24
N ALA A 77 32.19 -10.41 -13.66
CA ALA A 77 32.02 -11.11 -14.93
C ALA A 77 30.76 -11.98 -14.93
N ALA A 78 30.52 -12.72 -13.85
CA ALA A 78 29.32 -13.54 -13.66
C ALA A 78 28.06 -12.67 -13.70
N ASN A 79 28.03 -11.60 -12.90
CA ASN A 79 26.88 -10.68 -12.86
C ASN A 79 26.58 -10.10 -14.25
N ALA A 80 27.61 -9.68 -14.98
CA ALA A 80 27.43 -9.15 -16.34
C ALA A 80 26.88 -10.20 -17.32
N LEU A 81 27.41 -11.43 -17.27
CA LEU A 81 26.96 -12.51 -18.13
C LEU A 81 25.55 -12.99 -17.80
N MET A 82 25.20 -13.09 -16.51
CA MET A 82 23.87 -13.44 -16.07
C MET A 82 22.84 -12.43 -16.59
N GLN A 83 23.11 -11.13 -16.43
CA GLN A 83 22.21 -10.08 -16.91
C GLN A 83 22.05 -10.09 -18.44
N GLN A 84 23.12 -10.36 -19.18
CA GLN A 84 23.08 -10.38 -20.65
C GLN A 84 22.37 -11.60 -21.22
N ASN A 85 22.52 -12.77 -20.60
CA ASN A 85 22.09 -14.03 -21.16
C ASN A 85 20.75 -14.53 -20.61
N TYR A 86 20.32 -14.06 -19.44
CA TYR A 86 19.09 -14.58 -18.81
C TYR A 86 17.85 -14.32 -19.66
N ALA A 87 17.65 -13.09 -20.18
CA ALA A 87 16.48 -12.77 -20.98
C ALA A 87 16.40 -13.63 -22.25
N ALA A 88 17.53 -13.76 -22.97
CA ALA A 88 17.59 -14.60 -24.17
C ALA A 88 17.38 -16.09 -23.84
N ALA A 89 17.85 -16.55 -22.69
CA ALA A 89 17.64 -17.92 -22.20
C ALA A 89 16.17 -18.20 -21.89
N VAL A 90 15.45 -17.23 -21.31
CA VAL A 90 14.01 -17.31 -21.08
C VAL A 90 13.25 -17.42 -22.38
N ASP A 91 13.55 -16.55 -23.36
CA ASP A 91 12.93 -16.57 -24.69
C ASP A 91 13.15 -17.90 -25.41
N GLU A 92 14.39 -18.43 -25.37
CA GLU A 92 14.74 -19.72 -25.99
C GLU A 92 14.05 -20.90 -25.30
N SER A 93 13.84 -20.82 -23.97
CA SER A 93 13.20 -21.88 -23.18
C SER A 93 11.72 -22.09 -23.53
N GLY A 94 11.05 -21.03 -23.99
CA GLY A 94 9.60 -21.03 -24.32
C GLY A 94 8.68 -21.22 -23.12
N ILE A 95 9.19 -21.12 -21.88
CA ILE A 95 8.39 -21.24 -20.65
C ILE A 95 7.86 -19.86 -20.21
N ASP A 96 6.66 -19.85 -19.69
CA ASP A 96 5.98 -18.64 -19.18
C ASP A 96 6.35 -18.43 -17.70
N ILE A 97 7.37 -17.59 -17.44
CA ILE A 97 7.92 -17.34 -16.10
C ILE A 97 7.09 -16.28 -15.39
N VAL A 98 6.71 -16.56 -14.13
CA VAL A 98 5.84 -15.72 -13.32
C VAL A 98 6.45 -15.29 -11.98
N SER A 99 7.76 -15.47 -11.82
CA SER A 99 8.48 -15.02 -10.61
C SER A 99 9.87 -14.47 -10.96
N ARG A 100 10.48 -13.78 -10.00
CA ARG A 100 11.92 -13.46 -10.09
C ARG A 100 12.74 -14.75 -10.01
N PRO A 101 13.85 -14.88 -10.76
CA PRO A 101 14.70 -16.04 -10.69
C PRO A 101 15.52 -16.06 -9.40
N THR A 102 15.66 -17.25 -8.81
CA THR A 102 16.73 -17.54 -7.85
C THR A 102 17.92 -18.09 -8.64
N VAL A 103 19.05 -17.37 -8.62
CA VAL A 103 20.18 -17.67 -9.49
C VAL A 103 21.35 -18.19 -8.66
N ASP A 104 21.93 -19.32 -9.12
CA ASP A 104 23.12 -19.94 -8.53
C ASP A 104 24.19 -20.17 -9.59
N VAL A 105 25.47 -19.95 -9.22
CA VAL A 105 26.61 -20.20 -10.09
C VAL A 105 27.09 -21.65 -9.88
N VAL A 106 26.97 -22.44 -10.93
CA VAL A 106 27.41 -23.86 -10.92
C VAL A 106 28.87 -23.98 -11.28
N GLN A 107 29.33 -23.24 -12.31
CA GLN A 107 30.72 -23.31 -12.76
C GLN A 107 31.21 -21.95 -13.26
N ILE A 108 32.28 -21.46 -12.69
CA ILE A 108 33.04 -20.33 -13.18
C ILE A 108 34.53 -20.59 -13.02
N GLU A 109 35.19 -20.88 -14.15
CA GLU A 109 36.63 -21.18 -14.19
C GLU A 109 37.22 -20.72 -15.52
N LYS A 110 38.36 -20.07 -15.48
CA LYS A 110 39.05 -19.57 -16.68
C LYS A 110 39.33 -20.71 -17.66
N GLY A 111 38.89 -20.53 -18.91
CA GLY A 111 39.06 -21.52 -19.99
C GLY A 111 38.01 -22.61 -20.03
N LYS A 112 37.02 -22.58 -19.11
CA LYS A 112 35.82 -23.43 -19.14
C LYS A 112 34.57 -22.58 -19.42
N PRO A 113 33.49 -23.21 -19.87
CA PRO A 113 32.21 -22.51 -19.98
C PRO A 113 31.75 -22.00 -18.61
N PHE A 114 31.06 -20.84 -18.60
CA PHE A 114 30.34 -20.33 -17.42
C PHE A 114 28.95 -20.96 -17.37
N ILE A 115 28.63 -21.63 -16.27
CA ILE A 115 27.36 -22.31 -16.08
C ILE A 115 26.68 -21.73 -14.85
N PHE A 116 25.47 -21.31 -15.00
CA PHE A 116 24.61 -20.87 -13.88
C PHE A 116 23.23 -21.45 -14.03
N THR A 117 22.52 -21.55 -12.92
CA THR A 117 21.14 -22.01 -12.90
C THR A 117 20.21 -20.88 -12.43
N ALA A 118 19.00 -20.87 -12.96
CA ALA A 118 17.93 -20.00 -12.52
C ALA A 118 16.71 -20.84 -12.19
N GLU A 119 16.31 -20.84 -10.93
CA GLU A 119 15.06 -21.46 -10.49
C GLU A 119 13.96 -20.44 -10.55
N VAL A 120 12.86 -20.78 -11.23
CA VAL A 120 11.74 -19.88 -11.54
C VAL A 120 10.41 -20.59 -11.33
N ALA A 121 9.38 -19.81 -10.97
CA ALA A 121 8.01 -20.30 -11.05
C ALA A 121 7.50 -20.16 -12.47
N VAL A 122 6.86 -21.22 -12.96
CA VAL A 122 6.19 -21.26 -14.26
C VAL A 122 4.69 -21.06 -14.04
N LYS A 123 4.04 -20.40 -14.99
CA LYS A 123 2.61 -20.18 -14.95
C LYS A 123 1.87 -21.49 -14.82
N PRO A 124 1.04 -21.64 -13.78
CA PRO A 124 0.32 -22.89 -13.56
C PRO A 124 -0.77 -23.13 -14.59
N GLU A 125 -0.98 -24.39 -14.95
CA GLU A 125 -2.14 -24.78 -15.75
C GLU A 125 -3.42 -24.69 -14.90
N VAL A 126 -4.49 -24.18 -15.50
CA VAL A 126 -5.81 -24.08 -14.88
C VAL A 126 -6.77 -25.05 -15.52
N THR A 127 -7.31 -25.94 -14.71
CA THR A 127 -8.45 -26.77 -15.12
C THR A 127 -9.73 -26.11 -14.68
N LEU A 128 -10.46 -25.51 -15.62
CA LEU A 128 -11.74 -24.85 -15.33
C LEU A 128 -12.81 -25.86 -14.90
N GLY A 129 -13.53 -25.49 -13.84
CA GLY A 129 -14.80 -26.18 -13.51
C GLY A 129 -15.95 -25.64 -14.36
N LYS A 130 -17.19 -25.87 -13.91
CA LYS A 130 -18.34 -25.28 -14.58
C LYS A 130 -18.44 -23.80 -14.33
N TYR A 131 -18.08 -22.97 -15.32
CA TYR A 131 -18.12 -21.51 -15.25
C TYR A 131 -19.36 -20.90 -15.91
N MET A 132 -20.00 -21.60 -16.86
CA MET A 132 -21.25 -21.14 -17.46
C MET A 132 -22.46 -21.36 -16.54
N GLY A 133 -23.35 -20.36 -16.46
CA GLY A 133 -24.59 -20.44 -15.68
C GLY A 133 -24.34 -20.31 -14.16
N VAL A 134 -23.29 -19.62 -13.75
CA VAL A 134 -23.05 -19.29 -12.34
C VAL A 134 -24.13 -18.30 -11.87
N THR A 135 -24.77 -18.63 -10.74
CA THR A 135 -25.78 -17.76 -10.12
C THR A 135 -25.16 -16.90 -9.05
N VAL A 136 -25.47 -15.62 -9.05
CA VAL A 136 -25.01 -14.65 -8.03
C VAL A 136 -26.18 -14.08 -7.25
N THR A 137 -25.90 -13.55 -6.09
CA THR A 137 -26.90 -12.96 -5.20
C THR A 137 -27.50 -11.71 -5.83
N LYS A 138 -28.84 -11.60 -5.81
CA LYS A 138 -29.51 -10.38 -6.23
C LYS A 138 -29.34 -9.32 -5.14
N ILE A 139 -28.64 -8.25 -5.46
CA ILE A 139 -28.43 -7.10 -4.55
C ILE A 139 -29.50 -6.06 -4.87
N ASP A 140 -30.17 -5.55 -3.85
CA ASP A 140 -31.09 -4.42 -3.98
C ASP A 140 -30.28 -3.12 -4.11
N THR A 141 -30.59 -2.35 -5.12
CA THR A 141 -29.96 -1.07 -5.43
C THR A 141 -30.94 0.10 -5.34
N SER A 142 -32.14 -0.14 -4.78
CA SER A 142 -33.09 0.94 -4.52
C SER A 142 -32.55 1.90 -3.47
N VAL A 143 -32.88 3.17 -3.63
CA VAL A 143 -32.52 4.23 -2.69
C VAL A 143 -33.81 4.74 -2.05
N SER A 144 -33.86 4.68 -0.73
CA SER A 144 -35.01 5.21 0.02
C SER A 144 -34.93 6.73 0.12
N ASP A 145 -36.06 7.35 0.45
CA ASP A 145 -36.09 8.80 0.65
C ASP A 145 -35.31 9.20 1.92
N GLU A 146 -35.25 8.32 2.93
CA GLU A 146 -34.41 8.51 4.12
C GLU A 146 -32.92 8.61 3.78
N GLU A 147 -32.40 7.76 2.88
CA GLU A 147 -31.01 7.83 2.44
C GLU A 147 -30.69 9.11 1.68
N VAL A 148 -31.66 9.63 0.92
CA VAL A 148 -31.52 10.94 0.25
C VAL A 148 -31.49 12.06 1.27
N ASP A 149 -32.37 12.01 2.29
CA ASP A 149 -32.41 13.01 3.35
C ASP A 149 -31.13 12.96 4.22
N GLU A 150 -30.58 11.77 4.50
CA GLU A 150 -29.28 11.63 5.18
C GLU A 150 -28.13 12.23 4.36
N ALA A 151 -28.11 12.00 3.05
CA ALA A 151 -27.10 12.59 2.17
C ALA A 151 -27.23 14.12 2.13
N LEU A 152 -28.45 14.63 2.09
CA LEU A 152 -28.74 16.06 2.11
C LEU A 152 -28.32 16.69 3.45
N GLU A 153 -28.63 16.05 4.58
CA GLU A 153 -28.20 16.52 5.91
C GLU A 153 -26.68 16.51 6.04
N LYS A 154 -26.00 15.55 5.43
CA LYS A 154 -24.54 15.54 5.37
C LYS A 154 -23.99 16.76 4.62
N GLU A 155 -24.57 17.07 3.45
CA GLU A 155 -24.19 18.27 2.70
C GLU A 155 -24.51 19.55 3.46
N ARG A 156 -25.66 19.62 4.13
CA ARG A 156 -26.03 20.71 5.03
C ARG A 156 -25.01 20.94 6.13
N ASN A 157 -24.54 19.87 6.77
CA ASN A 157 -23.51 19.93 7.81
C ASN A 157 -22.15 20.36 7.27
N ASN A 158 -21.78 19.93 6.05
CA ASN A 158 -20.53 20.32 5.39
C ASN A 158 -20.51 21.82 5.06
N ASN A 159 -21.69 22.41 4.82
CA ASN A 159 -21.88 23.83 4.49
C ASN A 159 -22.31 24.68 5.70
N ALA A 160 -22.24 24.12 6.92
CA ALA A 160 -22.51 24.85 8.14
C ALA A 160 -21.55 26.04 8.32
N ARG A 161 -22.07 27.19 8.71
CA ARG A 161 -21.26 28.36 9.07
C ARG A 161 -20.94 28.34 10.56
N THR A 162 -19.73 28.74 10.90
CA THR A 162 -19.36 28.92 12.30
C THR A 162 -19.64 30.34 12.70
N ILE A 163 -20.54 30.55 13.66
CA ILE A 163 -20.87 31.87 14.22
C ILE A 163 -20.40 31.97 15.67
N ASN A 164 -20.00 33.18 16.07
CA ASN A 164 -19.70 33.46 17.47
C ASN A 164 -20.99 33.70 18.25
N VAL A 165 -21.15 32.99 19.34
CA VAL A 165 -22.29 33.09 20.23
C VAL A 165 -21.91 33.88 21.47
N THR A 166 -22.63 34.98 21.73
CA THR A 166 -22.37 35.87 22.87
C THR A 166 -23.59 36.07 23.77
N ASP A 167 -24.74 35.58 23.36
CA ASP A 167 -26.06 35.86 23.96
C ASP A 167 -26.67 34.68 24.70
N ARG A 168 -26.03 33.51 24.66
CA ARG A 168 -26.43 32.29 25.37
C ARG A 168 -25.23 31.50 25.91
N PRO A 169 -25.47 30.64 26.89
CA PRO A 169 -24.44 29.73 27.39
C PRO A 169 -24.08 28.62 26.39
N VAL A 170 -22.97 27.92 26.66
CA VAL A 170 -22.48 26.74 25.93
C VAL A 170 -23.57 25.66 25.89
N ALA A 171 -23.83 25.13 24.70
CA ALA A 171 -24.75 24.03 24.47
C ALA A 171 -24.02 22.84 23.83
N GLN A 172 -24.69 21.70 23.81
CA GLN A 172 -24.20 20.51 23.09
C GLN A 172 -24.05 20.83 21.59
N GLY A 173 -22.93 20.40 20.98
CA GLY A 173 -22.59 20.65 19.59
C GLY A 173 -21.91 22.01 19.33
N ASP A 174 -21.80 22.87 20.32
CA ASP A 174 -21.00 24.10 20.21
C ASP A 174 -19.51 23.78 20.30
N THR A 175 -18.71 24.66 19.71
CA THR A 175 -17.24 24.65 19.91
C THR A 175 -16.89 25.75 20.93
N ALA A 176 -16.47 25.35 22.13
CA ALA A 176 -15.93 26.25 23.13
C ALA A 176 -14.43 26.48 22.89
N VAL A 177 -13.99 27.72 22.79
CA VAL A 177 -12.58 28.07 22.80
C VAL A 177 -12.19 28.31 24.25
N ILE A 178 -11.33 27.45 24.80
CA ILE A 178 -11.04 27.42 26.21
C ILE A 178 -9.54 27.55 26.49
N ASP A 179 -9.21 28.17 27.63
CA ASP A 179 -7.91 27.99 28.26
C ASP A 179 -8.12 27.02 29.42
N PHE A 180 -7.23 26.06 29.58
CA PHE A 180 -7.31 25.11 30.68
C PHE A 180 -5.94 24.82 31.30
N GLU A 181 -5.93 24.53 32.61
CA GLU A 181 -4.76 24.07 33.34
C GLU A 181 -5.19 22.98 34.33
N GLY A 182 -4.60 21.79 34.20
CA GLY A 182 -4.93 20.60 34.96
C GLY A 182 -4.03 20.41 36.18
N PHE A 183 -4.61 20.00 37.30
CA PHE A 183 -3.95 19.74 38.58
C PHE A 183 -4.33 18.36 39.09
N VAL A 184 -3.33 17.60 39.53
CA VAL A 184 -3.50 16.36 40.30
C VAL A 184 -2.89 16.58 41.69
N ASP A 185 -3.64 16.33 42.76
CA ASP A 185 -3.23 16.62 44.13
C ASP A 185 -2.75 18.07 44.38
N GLY A 186 -3.30 19.02 43.63
CA GLY A 186 -2.96 20.44 43.71
C GLY A 186 -1.66 20.82 42.96
N VAL A 187 -1.03 19.91 42.23
CA VAL A 187 0.19 20.14 41.44
C VAL A 187 -0.15 20.09 39.97
N ALA A 188 0.25 21.12 39.22
CA ALA A 188 0.11 21.14 37.75
C ALA A 188 0.95 20.03 37.12
N PHE A 189 0.43 19.34 36.12
CA PHE A 189 1.14 18.27 35.41
C PHE A 189 1.47 18.65 33.98
N GLU A 190 2.54 18.07 33.44
CA GLU A 190 2.99 18.30 32.08
C GLU A 190 1.95 17.80 31.07
N GLY A 191 1.64 18.64 30.04
CA GLY A 191 0.58 18.34 29.07
C GLY A 191 -0.85 18.69 29.54
N GLY A 192 -1.03 19.11 30.80
CA GLY A 192 -2.33 19.52 31.34
C GLY A 192 -2.73 20.96 31.04
N LYS A 193 -1.93 21.75 30.29
CA LYS A 193 -2.22 23.14 29.99
C LYS A 193 -2.41 23.38 28.51
N GLY A 194 -3.45 24.16 28.15
CA GLY A 194 -3.71 24.63 26.79
C GLY A 194 -4.32 26.04 26.82
N GLU A 195 -4.01 26.83 25.80
CA GLU A 195 -4.53 28.17 25.61
C GLU A 195 -5.24 28.26 24.24
N ASN A 196 -6.40 28.90 24.21
CA ASN A 196 -7.26 29.03 23.02
C ASN A 196 -7.56 27.70 22.32
N HIS A 197 -7.73 26.64 23.10
CA HIS A 197 -8.05 25.31 22.56
C HIS A 197 -9.51 25.24 22.15
N SER A 198 -9.77 24.82 20.87
CA SER A 198 -11.11 24.63 20.36
C SER A 198 -11.63 23.25 20.71
N LEU A 199 -12.64 23.17 21.55
CA LEU A 199 -13.25 21.92 22.03
C LEU A 199 -14.72 21.87 21.57
N GLU A 200 -15.05 20.88 20.76
CA GLU A 200 -16.46 20.60 20.38
C GLU A 200 -17.14 19.84 21.51
N ILE A 201 -18.20 20.43 22.08
CA ILE A 201 -18.93 19.88 23.21
C ILE A 201 -19.79 18.70 22.75
N GLY A 202 -19.53 17.51 23.32
CA GLY A 202 -20.14 16.25 22.94
C GLY A 202 -19.30 15.42 21.97
N SER A 203 -18.09 15.88 21.65
CA SER A 203 -17.15 15.11 20.81
C SER A 203 -16.48 13.93 21.54
N HIS A 204 -16.51 13.96 22.87
CA HIS A 204 -15.80 12.99 23.74
C HIS A 204 -14.29 12.89 23.46
N THR A 205 -13.69 14.00 23.02
CA THR A 205 -12.24 14.07 22.78
C THR A 205 -11.44 14.33 24.05
N PHE A 206 -12.10 14.88 25.06
CA PHE A 206 -11.56 15.07 26.40
C PHE A 206 -12.00 13.93 27.33
N ILE A 207 -11.44 13.90 28.54
CA ILE A 207 -11.76 12.90 29.57
C ILE A 207 -13.27 12.96 29.86
N ASP A 208 -13.87 11.79 30.06
CA ASP A 208 -15.31 11.66 30.35
C ASP A 208 -15.77 12.65 31.42
N THR A 209 -16.93 13.25 31.18
CA THR A 209 -17.56 14.29 32.01
C THR A 209 -16.92 15.67 31.95
N PHE A 210 -15.79 15.87 31.25
CA PHE A 210 -15.16 17.19 31.12
C PHE A 210 -16.05 18.17 30.35
N GLU A 211 -16.50 17.75 29.16
CA GLU A 211 -17.31 18.57 28.26
C GLU A 211 -18.68 18.89 28.85
N ASP A 212 -19.30 17.91 29.53
CA ASP A 212 -20.61 18.08 30.16
C ASP A 212 -20.64 19.18 31.24
N GLN A 213 -19.53 19.37 31.96
CA GLN A 213 -19.44 20.40 33.01
C GLN A 213 -19.31 21.83 32.43
N LEU A 214 -18.98 21.96 31.14
CA LEU A 214 -18.93 23.25 30.46
C LEU A 214 -20.29 23.67 29.90
N VAL A 215 -21.22 22.72 29.72
CA VAL A 215 -22.59 23.03 29.27
C VAL A 215 -23.28 23.97 30.26
N GLY A 216 -23.90 25.00 29.74
CA GLY A 216 -24.59 26.01 30.57
C GLY A 216 -23.70 27.12 31.13
N LYS A 217 -22.40 27.15 30.80
CA LYS A 217 -21.48 28.23 31.18
C LYS A 217 -21.39 29.29 30.10
N ASN A 218 -21.05 30.52 30.48
CA ASN A 218 -20.99 31.66 29.57
C ASN A 218 -19.55 32.02 29.17
N VAL A 219 -19.43 32.79 28.12
CA VAL A 219 -18.13 33.41 27.74
C VAL A 219 -17.58 34.22 28.92
N GLY A 220 -16.31 34.00 29.24
CA GLY A 220 -15.61 34.66 30.34
C GLY A 220 -15.70 33.92 31.68
N ASP A 221 -16.55 32.90 31.80
CA ASP A 221 -16.64 32.10 33.02
C ASP A 221 -15.35 31.29 33.25
N GLU A 222 -14.92 31.25 34.52
CA GLU A 222 -13.87 30.37 35.02
C GLU A 222 -14.53 29.23 35.79
N VAL A 223 -14.24 28.00 35.40
CA VAL A 223 -14.92 26.81 35.92
C VAL A 223 -13.89 25.78 36.39
N ASP A 224 -14.07 25.23 37.59
CA ASP A 224 -13.28 24.08 38.03
C ASP A 224 -13.98 22.81 37.57
N VAL A 225 -13.38 22.14 36.57
CA VAL A 225 -13.87 20.88 36.00
C VAL A 225 -13.17 19.73 36.69
N ASN A 226 -13.96 18.86 37.36
CA ASN A 226 -13.42 17.70 38.10
C ASN A 226 -13.66 16.43 37.29
N VAL A 227 -12.57 15.71 36.98
CA VAL A 227 -12.60 14.47 36.20
C VAL A 227 -11.72 13.42 36.86
N THR A 228 -11.88 12.17 36.47
CA THR A 228 -10.98 11.07 36.89
C THR A 228 -10.38 10.46 35.62
N PHE A 229 -9.06 10.36 35.57
CA PHE A 229 -8.38 9.71 34.46
C PHE A 229 -8.76 8.23 34.35
N PRO A 230 -8.96 7.68 33.16
CA PRO A 230 -9.17 6.25 32.98
C PRO A 230 -8.03 5.41 33.56
N GLU A 231 -8.32 4.21 34.04
CA GLU A 231 -7.30 3.29 34.59
C GLU A 231 -6.25 2.87 33.54
N GLN A 232 -6.61 2.89 32.24
CA GLN A 232 -5.75 2.56 31.11
C GLN A 232 -5.23 3.82 30.38
N TYR A 233 -4.98 4.90 31.11
CA TYR A 233 -4.46 6.12 30.50
C TYR A 233 -2.97 5.96 30.14
N GLN A 234 -2.54 6.54 28.99
CA GLN A 234 -1.18 6.39 28.47
C GLN A 234 -0.08 6.85 29.43
N ALA A 235 -0.34 7.91 30.23
CA ALA A 235 0.56 8.37 31.28
C ALA A 235 0.26 7.62 32.59
N ALA A 236 1.12 6.66 32.93
CA ALA A 236 0.95 5.82 34.14
C ALA A 236 0.84 6.64 35.44
N ASP A 237 1.46 7.80 35.48
CA ASP A 237 1.45 8.69 36.64
C ASP A 237 0.09 9.39 36.86
N LEU A 238 -0.77 9.42 35.85
CA LEU A 238 -2.09 10.05 35.86
C LEU A 238 -3.23 9.02 35.92
N ALA A 239 -2.98 7.78 35.49
CA ALA A 239 -4.00 6.73 35.40
C ALA A 239 -4.77 6.53 36.74
N GLY A 240 -6.11 6.55 36.65
CA GLY A 240 -7.01 6.37 37.77
C GLY A 240 -7.05 7.51 38.80
N LYS A 241 -6.29 8.61 38.59
CA LYS A 241 -6.25 9.71 39.57
C LYS A 241 -7.32 10.76 39.29
N PRO A 242 -7.89 11.35 40.35
CA PRO A 242 -8.75 12.53 40.22
C PRO A 242 -7.91 13.75 39.83
N ALA A 243 -8.42 14.55 38.89
CA ALA A 243 -7.83 15.81 38.47
C ALA A 243 -8.85 16.94 38.45
N THR A 244 -8.39 18.13 38.74
CA THR A 244 -9.19 19.34 38.64
C THR A 244 -8.58 20.22 37.55
N PHE A 245 -9.37 20.58 36.53
CA PHE A 245 -8.98 21.52 35.50
C PHE A 245 -9.60 22.87 35.76
N LYS A 246 -8.78 23.90 35.84
CA LYS A 246 -9.26 25.29 35.82
C LYS A 246 -9.46 25.68 34.36
N VAL A 247 -10.71 25.89 33.97
CA VAL A 247 -11.08 26.16 32.58
C VAL A 247 -11.67 27.54 32.50
N LYS A 248 -11.18 28.34 31.55
CA LYS A 248 -11.75 29.63 31.19
C LYS A 248 -12.33 29.56 29.77
N ILE A 249 -13.57 29.99 29.62
CA ILE A 249 -14.24 30.01 28.31
C ILE A 249 -13.98 31.36 27.66
N ASN A 250 -13.19 31.36 26.56
CA ASN A 250 -12.83 32.58 25.85
C ASN A 250 -13.88 32.95 24.79
N GLU A 251 -14.34 31.95 24.03
CA GLU A 251 -15.35 32.14 22.96
C GLU A 251 -16.28 30.90 22.91
N ILE A 252 -17.48 31.13 22.46
CA ILE A 252 -18.42 30.06 22.08
C ILE A 252 -18.71 30.20 20.60
N LYS A 253 -18.52 29.14 19.84
CA LYS A 253 -18.81 29.06 18.41
C LYS A 253 -19.89 28.02 18.18
N ALA A 254 -20.95 28.37 17.49
CA ALA A 254 -22.00 27.44 17.10
C ALA A 254 -21.95 27.18 15.60
N LYS A 255 -22.29 25.96 15.22
CA LYS A 255 -22.55 25.63 13.82
C LYS A 255 -23.97 26.12 13.48
N GLU A 256 -24.07 27.09 12.59
CA GLU A 256 -25.32 27.50 11.99
C GLU A 256 -25.55 26.73 10.70
N LEU A 257 -26.53 25.83 10.74
CA LEU A 257 -26.91 25.04 9.57
C LEU A 257 -27.77 25.91 8.63
N PRO A 258 -27.46 25.92 7.32
CA PRO A 258 -28.33 26.61 6.35
C PRO A 258 -29.70 25.97 6.34
N GLU A 259 -30.74 26.75 5.99
CA GLU A 259 -32.08 26.21 5.75
C GLU A 259 -32.08 25.35 4.50
N LEU A 260 -32.85 24.26 4.51
CA LEU A 260 -32.99 23.37 3.35
C LEU A 260 -34.08 23.93 2.43
N ASP A 261 -33.70 24.87 1.59
CA ASP A 261 -34.54 25.54 0.63
C ASP A 261 -33.88 25.63 -0.77
N ASP A 262 -34.49 26.35 -1.68
CA ASP A 262 -33.97 26.51 -3.04
C ASP A 262 -32.69 27.37 -3.10
N GLU A 263 -32.46 28.25 -2.10
CA GLU A 263 -31.18 28.98 -1.99
C GLU A 263 -30.04 28.05 -1.63
N PHE A 264 -30.29 27.15 -0.68
CA PHE A 264 -29.30 26.13 -0.35
C PHE A 264 -28.92 25.28 -1.57
N ALA A 265 -29.91 24.82 -2.36
CA ALA A 265 -29.66 24.06 -3.56
C ALA A 265 -28.76 24.80 -4.57
N LYS A 266 -28.99 26.11 -4.76
CA LYS A 266 -28.16 26.95 -5.63
C LYS A 266 -26.76 27.18 -5.11
N ASP A 267 -26.58 27.23 -3.79
CA ASP A 267 -25.29 27.48 -3.16
C ASP A 267 -24.38 26.25 -3.24
N VAL A 268 -24.95 25.03 -3.16
CA VAL A 268 -24.19 23.77 -3.07
C VAL A 268 -24.18 22.95 -4.35
N SER A 269 -24.97 23.33 -5.37
CA SER A 269 -25.13 22.56 -6.59
C SER A 269 -25.40 23.45 -7.81
N GLU A 270 -25.57 22.83 -8.98
CA GLU A 270 -25.97 23.52 -10.23
C GLU A 270 -27.50 23.63 -10.41
N PHE A 271 -28.27 23.18 -9.44
CA PHE A 271 -29.75 23.13 -9.53
C PHE A 271 -30.42 24.39 -8.94
N ASP A 272 -31.51 24.79 -9.53
CA ASP A 272 -32.27 25.98 -9.10
C ASP A 272 -33.24 25.71 -7.95
N THR A 273 -33.62 24.45 -7.73
CA THR A 273 -34.56 24.05 -6.69
C THR A 273 -34.06 22.87 -5.85
N LEU A 274 -34.47 22.83 -4.57
CA LEU A 274 -34.16 21.73 -3.67
C LEU A 274 -34.72 20.39 -4.19
N ALA A 275 -35.87 20.42 -4.87
CA ALA A 275 -36.48 19.21 -5.44
C ALA A 275 -35.60 18.60 -6.55
N GLU A 276 -35.06 19.42 -7.46
CA GLU A 276 -34.14 18.97 -8.51
C GLU A 276 -32.82 18.44 -7.91
N TYR A 277 -32.30 19.09 -6.90
CA TYR A 277 -31.09 18.65 -6.20
C TYR A 277 -31.31 17.30 -5.50
N LYS A 278 -32.44 17.12 -4.79
CA LYS A 278 -32.81 15.82 -4.19
C LYS A 278 -32.91 14.69 -5.24
N GLU A 279 -33.50 14.99 -6.40
CA GLU A 279 -33.60 14.02 -7.50
C GLU A 279 -32.23 13.65 -8.06
N SER A 280 -31.30 14.61 -8.15
CA SER A 280 -29.92 14.36 -8.55
C SER A 280 -29.18 13.51 -7.53
N LEU A 281 -29.27 13.85 -6.23
CA LEU A 281 -28.69 13.04 -5.15
C LEU A 281 -29.20 11.60 -5.18
N LYS A 282 -30.50 11.40 -5.40
CA LYS A 282 -31.08 10.07 -5.53
C LYS A 282 -30.49 9.28 -6.68
N LYS A 283 -30.34 9.92 -7.86
CA LYS A 283 -29.72 9.28 -9.04
C LYS A 283 -28.25 8.92 -8.80
N ASP A 284 -27.51 9.79 -8.12
CA ASP A 284 -26.10 9.55 -7.81
C ASP A 284 -25.94 8.40 -6.81
N LEU A 285 -26.79 8.35 -5.78
CA LEU A 285 -26.83 7.24 -4.82
C LEU A 285 -27.24 5.92 -5.49
N GLU A 286 -28.27 5.95 -6.37
CA GLU A 286 -28.68 4.78 -7.15
C GLU A 286 -27.54 4.26 -8.03
N LYS A 287 -26.88 5.17 -8.76
CA LYS A 287 -25.72 4.83 -9.59
C LYS A 287 -24.61 4.22 -8.77
N LYS A 288 -24.25 4.83 -7.63
CA LYS A 288 -23.24 4.31 -6.72
C LYS A 288 -23.59 2.90 -6.23
N LYS A 289 -24.83 2.68 -5.77
CA LYS A 289 -25.30 1.35 -5.35
C LYS A 289 -25.30 0.34 -6.52
N GLN A 290 -25.64 0.75 -7.74
CA GLN A 290 -25.59 -0.10 -8.92
C GLN A 290 -24.16 -0.50 -9.26
N ASP A 291 -23.23 0.44 -9.23
CA ASP A 291 -21.81 0.17 -9.50
C ASP A 291 -21.19 -0.75 -8.43
N GLU A 292 -21.52 -0.54 -7.15
CA GLU A 292 -21.10 -1.40 -6.04
C GLU A 292 -21.73 -2.82 -6.17
N ALA A 293 -23.02 -2.88 -6.45
CA ALA A 293 -23.72 -4.16 -6.65
C ALA A 293 -23.18 -4.93 -7.87
N LYS A 294 -22.79 -4.21 -8.93
CA LYS A 294 -22.16 -4.81 -10.11
C LYS A 294 -20.81 -5.43 -9.74
N ARG A 295 -19.94 -4.69 -9.06
CA ARG A 295 -18.65 -5.19 -8.59
C ARG A 295 -18.80 -6.41 -7.68
N THR A 296 -19.67 -6.33 -6.69
CA THR A 296 -19.93 -7.44 -5.76
C THR A 296 -20.41 -8.69 -6.49
N LYS A 297 -21.27 -8.55 -7.53
CA LYS A 297 -21.73 -9.67 -8.35
C LYS A 297 -20.61 -10.27 -9.22
N GLU A 298 -19.75 -9.40 -9.77
CA GLU A 298 -18.58 -9.82 -10.54
C GLU A 298 -17.61 -10.60 -9.66
N ASP A 299 -17.31 -10.09 -8.47
CA ASP A 299 -16.43 -10.74 -7.49
C ASP A 299 -17.01 -12.08 -7.02
N GLU A 300 -18.33 -12.15 -6.70
CA GLU A 300 -19.01 -13.38 -6.31
C GLU A 300 -19.00 -14.42 -7.45
N ALA A 301 -19.18 -13.98 -8.69
CA ALA A 301 -19.15 -14.87 -9.84
C ALA A 301 -17.75 -15.47 -10.03
N ILE A 302 -16.71 -14.62 -9.99
CA ILE A 302 -15.31 -15.04 -10.13
C ILE A 302 -14.94 -16.00 -9.00
N GLN A 303 -15.29 -15.68 -7.74
CA GLN A 303 -14.99 -16.55 -6.60
C GLN A 303 -15.63 -17.93 -6.75
N LYS A 304 -16.90 -18.01 -7.19
CA LYS A 304 -17.58 -19.28 -7.44
C LYS A 304 -16.98 -20.10 -8.58
N ILE A 305 -16.35 -19.46 -9.54
CA ILE A 305 -15.60 -20.12 -10.61
C ILE A 305 -14.26 -20.64 -10.08
N ILE A 306 -13.55 -19.83 -9.30
CA ILE A 306 -12.29 -20.20 -8.63
C ILE A 306 -12.50 -21.46 -7.78
N ASP A 307 -13.54 -21.47 -6.95
CA ASP A 307 -13.87 -22.60 -6.04
C ASP A 307 -14.12 -23.92 -6.77
N LYS A 308 -14.52 -23.86 -8.04
CA LYS A 308 -14.77 -25.04 -8.89
C LYS A 308 -13.60 -25.40 -9.79
N SER A 309 -12.61 -24.54 -9.90
CA SER A 309 -11.43 -24.73 -10.74
C SER A 309 -10.28 -25.36 -9.94
N LYS A 310 -9.36 -25.99 -10.65
CA LYS A 310 -8.18 -26.59 -10.03
C LYS A 310 -6.94 -25.92 -10.61
N MET A 311 -6.08 -25.46 -9.72
CA MET A 311 -4.79 -24.86 -10.06
C MET A 311 -3.83 -25.03 -8.90
N GLU A 312 -2.56 -25.21 -9.18
CA GLU A 312 -1.51 -25.29 -8.17
C GLU A 312 -0.61 -24.04 -8.32
N ILE A 313 -0.79 -23.07 -7.42
CA ILE A 313 -0.08 -21.78 -7.52
C ILE A 313 1.25 -21.90 -6.80
N PRO A 314 2.38 -21.63 -7.50
CA PRO A 314 3.71 -21.60 -6.89
C PRO A 314 3.82 -20.55 -5.80
N GLU A 315 4.50 -20.88 -4.71
CA GLU A 315 4.75 -19.95 -3.60
C GLU A 315 5.47 -18.67 -4.07
N ALA A 316 6.47 -18.83 -4.94
CA ALA A 316 7.21 -17.71 -5.51
C ALA A 316 6.31 -16.73 -6.32
N MET A 317 5.23 -17.22 -6.92
CA MET A 317 4.26 -16.37 -7.61
C MET A 317 3.43 -15.55 -6.61
N ILE A 318 3.05 -16.15 -5.48
CA ILE A 318 2.33 -15.45 -4.40
C ILE A 318 3.24 -14.38 -3.79
N ASP A 319 4.48 -14.71 -3.52
CA ASP A 319 5.48 -13.78 -2.98
C ASP A 319 5.67 -12.57 -3.90
N THR A 320 5.85 -12.80 -5.19
CA THR A 320 5.98 -11.73 -6.19
C THR A 320 4.73 -10.83 -6.23
N GLN A 321 3.54 -11.42 -6.15
CA GLN A 321 2.30 -10.66 -6.11
C GLN A 321 2.17 -9.84 -4.82
N CYS A 322 2.56 -10.38 -3.67
CA CYS A 322 2.58 -9.64 -2.40
C CYS A 322 3.55 -8.43 -2.48
N GLU A 323 4.74 -8.62 -3.05
CA GLU A 323 5.70 -7.52 -3.26
C GLU A 323 5.10 -6.42 -4.14
N THR A 324 4.47 -6.79 -5.25
CA THR A 324 3.79 -5.83 -6.14
C THR A 324 2.70 -5.05 -5.40
N MET A 325 1.87 -5.74 -4.60
CA MET A 325 0.80 -5.09 -3.82
C MET A 325 1.35 -4.14 -2.76
N ILE A 326 2.47 -4.50 -2.12
CA ILE A 326 3.15 -3.62 -1.16
C ILE A 326 3.74 -2.40 -1.86
N GLU A 327 4.33 -2.57 -3.05
CA GLU A 327 4.83 -1.46 -3.86
C GLU A 327 3.69 -0.52 -4.30
N GLU A 328 2.55 -1.06 -4.77
CA GLU A 328 1.34 -0.29 -5.09
C GLU A 328 0.82 0.49 -3.87
N PHE A 329 0.83 -0.16 -2.70
CA PHE A 329 0.43 0.47 -1.44
C PHE A 329 1.40 1.59 -1.05
N ALA A 330 2.72 1.36 -1.16
CA ALA A 330 3.74 2.37 -0.89
C ALA A 330 3.58 3.61 -1.79
N GLN A 331 3.30 3.41 -3.07
CA GLN A 331 3.04 4.51 -4.00
C GLN A 331 1.79 5.31 -3.61
N ARG A 332 0.73 4.63 -3.17
CA ARG A 332 -0.53 5.25 -2.75
C ARG A 332 -0.36 6.13 -1.50
N ILE A 333 0.34 5.61 -0.48
CA ILE A 333 0.60 6.40 0.73
C ILE A 333 1.59 7.55 0.46
N ALA A 334 2.55 7.38 -0.46
CA ALA A 334 3.45 8.45 -0.87
C ALA A 334 2.72 9.64 -1.50
N GLN A 335 1.63 9.40 -2.24
CA GLN A 335 0.76 10.47 -2.77
C GLN A 335 0.06 11.26 -1.66
N SER A 336 -0.14 10.65 -0.48
CA SER A 336 -0.69 11.33 0.71
C SER A 336 0.40 12.01 1.54
N GLY A 337 1.65 12.01 1.07
CA GLY A 337 2.79 12.65 1.76
C GLY A 337 3.41 11.80 2.88
N LEU A 338 3.05 10.51 3.00
CA LEU A 338 3.58 9.58 4.00
C LEU A 338 4.58 8.62 3.35
N SER A 339 5.72 8.36 3.98
CA SER A 339 6.62 7.29 3.54
C SER A 339 6.22 5.93 4.12
N MET A 340 6.63 4.83 3.46
CA MET A 340 6.40 3.47 3.98
C MET A 340 7.00 3.29 5.37
N ASP A 341 8.20 3.81 5.62
CA ASP A 341 8.87 3.71 6.92
C ASP A 341 8.07 4.41 8.04
N GLN A 342 7.53 5.59 7.75
CA GLN A 342 6.64 6.31 8.67
C GLN A 342 5.36 5.52 8.95
N TYR A 343 4.74 4.97 7.90
CA TYR A 343 3.55 4.14 8.06
C TYR A 343 3.80 2.92 8.95
N LEU A 344 4.88 2.18 8.70
CA LEU A 344 5.27 1.01 9.51
C LEU A 344 5.56 1.40 10.97
N GLN A 345 6.20 2.55 11.19
CA GLN A 345 6.47 3.06 12.53
C GLN A 345 5.17 3.42 13.29
N PHE A 346 4.21 4.07 12.62
CA PHE A 346 2.92 4.42 13.24
C PHE A 346 2.01 3.20 13.47
N SER A 347 1.99 2.26 12.53
CA SER A 347 1.14 1.07 12.63
C SER A 347 1.71 -0.03 13.53
N GLY A 348 3.01 0.02 13.84
CA GLY A 348 3.72 -1.04 14.57
C GLY A 348 3.90 -2.32 13.77
N LEU A 349 3.66 -2.28 12.45
CA LEU A 349 3.82 -3.41 11.55
C LEU A 349 5.25 -3.53 11.05
N THR A 350 5.65 -4.76 10.72
CA THR A 350 6.85 -5.04 9.94
C THR A 350 6.49 -5.28 8.47
N VAL A 351 7.47 -5.23 7.57
CA VAL A 351 7.27 -5.55 6.15
C VAL A 351 6.73 -6.97 6.00
N ASP A 352 7.27 -7.93 6.76
CA ASP A 352 6.80 -9.32 6.76
C ASP A 352 5.36 -9.44 7.28
N GLY A 353 5.01 -8.70 8.34
CA GLY A 353 3.64 -8.63 8.85
C GLY A 353 2.66 -8.06 7.82
N LEU A 354 3.08 -7.05 7.07
CA LEU A 354 2.27 -6.50 5.97
C LEU A 354 2.14 -7.51 4.83
N LYS A 355 3.21 -8.25 4.50
CA LYS A 355 3.19 -9.32 3.49
C LYS A 355 2.18 -10.41 3.84
N GLU A 356 2.15 -10.86 5.10
CA GLU A 356 1.17 -11.83 5.57
C GLU A 356 -0.27 -11.32 5.50
N GLN A 357 -0.49 -10.04 5.76
CA GLN A 357 -1.83 -9.44 5.66
C GLN A 357 -2.36 -9.37 4.22
N VAL A 358 -1.51 -9.06 3.24
CA VAL A 358 -1.92 -8.95 1.84
C VAL A 358 -1.96 -10.30 1.12
N ARG A 359 -1.36 -11.35 1.69
CA ARG A 359 -1.25 -12.67 1.08
C ARG A 359 -2.58 -13.30 0.65
N PRO A 360 -3.67 -13.29 1.43
CA PRO A 360 -4.97 -13.82 0.98
C PRO A 360 -5.52 -13.10 -0.25
N GLU A 361 -5.38 -11.77 -0.29
CA GLU A 361 -5.81 -10.96 -1.43
C GLU A 361 -4.92 -11.21 -2.65
N ALA A 362 -3.61 -11.34 -2.46
CA ALA A 362 -2.66 -11.70 -3.51
C ALA A 362 -3.03 -13.03 -4.16
N LEU A 363 -3.34 -14.05 -3.35
CA LEU A 363 -3.79 -15.35 -3.85
C LEU A 363 -5.08 -15.24 -4.68
N THR A 364 -6.07 -14.51 -4.19
CA THR A 364 -7.33 -14.27 -4.90
C THR A 364 -7.10 -13.54 -6.22
N ARG A 365 -6.23 -12.53 -6.26
CA ARG A 365 -5.86 -11.81 -7.50
C ARG A 365 -5.23 -12.75 -8.53
N ILE A 366 -4.29 -13.59 -8.12
CA ILE A 366 -3.66 -14.58 -8.99
C ILE A 366 -4.70 -15.55 -9.54
N GLN A 367 -5.53 -16.12 -8.67
CA GLN A 367 -6.57 -17.07 -9.06
C GLN A 367 -7.56 -16.46 -10.06
N SER A 368 -8.01 -15.24 -9.79
CA SER A 368 -8.92 -14.51 -10.67
C SER A 368 -8.30 -14.28 -12.05
N SER A 369 -7.04 -13.83 -12.09
CA SER A 369 -6.33 -13.58 -13.34
C SER A 369 -6.17 -14.86 -14.18
N LEU A 370 -5.72 -15.95 -13.54
CA LEU A 370 -5.51 -17.23 -14.21
C LEU A 370 -6.81 -17.83 -14.74
N VAL A 371 -7.89 -17.78 -13.95
CA VAL A 371 -9.21 -18.30 -14.37
C VAL A 371 -9.77 -17.48 -15.52
N LEU A 372 -9.73 -16.15 -15.44
CA LEU A 372 -10.23 -15.28 -16.51
C LEU A 372 -9.45 -15.46 -17.81
N GLU A 373 -8.13 -15.60 -17.74
CA GLU A 373 -7.30 -15.85 -18.90
C GLU A 373 -7.60 -17.19 -19.53
N GLN A 374 -7.81 -18.23 -18.71
CA GLN A 374 -8.17 -19.56 -19.23
C GLN A 374 -9.54 -19.54 -19.88
N ILE A 375 -10.53 -18.84 -19.30
CA ILE A 375 -11.84 -18.64 -19.92
C ILE A 375 -11.71 -17.92 -21.26
N ALA A 376 -10.92 -16.84 -21.30
CA ALA A 376 -10.68 -16.09 -22.54
C ALA A 376 -10.08 -16.97 -23.64
N LYS A 377 -9.14 -17.86 -23.28
CA LYS A 377 -8.57 -18.85 -24.22
C LYS A 377 -9.61 -19.85 -24.74
N GLU A 378 -10.48 -20.38 -23.85
CA GLU A 378 -11.51 -21.36 -24.25
C GLU A 378 -12.61 -20.73 -25.11
N GLU A 379 -12.99 -19.49 -24.80
CA GLU A 379 -14.04 -18.76 -25.55
C GLU A 379 -13.51 -17.99 -26.75
N ASN A 380 -12.18 -17.97 -27.00
CA ASN A 380 -11.50 -17.23 -28.07
C ASN A 380 -11.80 -15.70 -28.05
N ILE A 381 -11.75 -15.10 -26.86
CA ILE A 381 -11.97 -13.66 -26.63
C ILE A 381 -10.62 -12.94 -26.62
#